data_e8f5e0def63a3c786fad4968faa16206
#
_entry.id   e8f5e0def63a3c786fad4968faa16206
#
_cell.length_a   1.000
_cell.length_b   1.000
_cell.length_c   1.000
_cell.angle_alpha   90.00
_cell.angle_beta   90.00
_cell.angle_gamma   90.00
#
_symmetry.space_group_name_H-M   'P 1'
#
loop_
_entity.id
_entity.type
_entity.pdbx_description
1 polymer ?
#
loop_
_entity_poly.entity_id
_entity_poly.type
_entity_poly.pdbx_seq_one_letter_code
_entity_poly.pdbx_strand_id
1 'polypeptide(L)'
;MKIDFKHARGVFEDYLNGYDREDEKIKLKIIHTYGVVKSAREIGHRMHLNEEDQQLAELIALLHDIGRFQQLRLYNSFSPDTMDHAAFGVQLLFEGENPMINRFIEDRSYDELIRVAIARHSDFRLEGIQDERTLFHAKMIRDADKLDNCRVKLVDSVEAMIGVPKEYAGEGKISPKVWESCLRKEAVSSPDRITSVDYWVSYAAQYYDLNFKETWQIMKEKNYISRIIKRLEYKDKDTREKMEILEQQMNAYMEKILC
;
A
#
# COMPACT_ATOMS: atom_id res chain seq x y z
N MET A 1 -20.49 -18.57 -1.98
CA MET A 1 -21.16 -17.30 -2.38
C MET A 1 -20.40 -16.67 -3.54
N LYS A 2 -21.05 -15.86 -4.37
CA LYS A 2 -20.38 -15.17 -5.46
C LYS A 2 -20.46 -13.65 -5.23
N ILE A 3 -19.33 -13.01 -4.97
CA ILE A 3 -19.25 -11.55 -4.93
C ILE A 3 -19.30 -11.05 -6.39
N ASP A 4 -20.31 -10.27 -6.72
CA ASP A 4 -20.36 -9.61 -8.03
C ASP A 4 -19.42 -8.40 -8.04
N PHE A 5 -18.17 -8.64 -8.41
CA PHE A 5 -17.16 -7.57 -8.47
C PHE A 5 -17.52 -6.47 -9.47
N LYS A 6 -18.26 -6.78 -10.55
CA LYS A 6 -18.70 -5.78 -11.50
C LYS A 6 -19.73 -4.83 -10.87
N HIS A 7 -20.66 -5.38 -10.08
CA HIS A 7 -21.60 -4.59 -9.29
C HIS A 7 -20.86 -3.74 -8.26
N ALA A 8 -19.97 -4.35 -7.44
CA ALA A 8 -19.19 -3.63 -6.44
C ALA A 8 -18.38 -2.48 -7.03
N ARG A 9 -17.77 -2.68 -8.20
CA ARG A 9 -17.10 -1.61 -8.94
C ARG A 9 -18.05 -0.49 -9.34
N GLY A 10 -19.26 -0.81 -9.80
CA GLY A 10 -20.28 0.20 -10.14
C GLY A 10 -20.65 1.06 -8.94
N VAL A 11 -20.85 0.43 -7.77
CA VAL A 11 -21.13 1.15 -6.52
C VAL A 11 -19.94 2.05 -6.11
N PHE A 12 -18.72 1.59 -6.31
CA PHE A 12 -17.54 2.41 -6.05
C PHE A 12 -17.43 3.60 -7.00
N GLU A 13 -17.73 3.43 -8.28
CA GLU A 13 -17.79 4.54 -9.25
C GLU A 13 -18.88 5.56 -8.87
N ASP A 14 -20.05 5.11 -8.39
CA ASP A 14 -21.09 6.00 -7.87
C ASP A 14 -20.62 6.79 -6.64
N TYR A 15 -19.88 6.13 -5.73
CA TYR A 15 -19.26 6.81 -4.59
C TYR A 15 -18.29 7.91 -5.05
N LEU A 16 -17.49 7.64 -6.06
CA LEU A 16 -16.53 8.59 -6.62
C LEU A 16 -17.18 9.81 -7.28
N ASN A 17 -18.46 9.77 -7.66
CA ASN A 17 -19.18 10.93 -8.18
C ASN A 17 -19.34 12.07 -7.16
N GLY A 18 -19.12 11.80 -5.87
CA GLY A 18 -19.06 12.79 -4.80
C GLY A 18 -17.74 13.56 -4.69
N TYR A 19 -16.75 13.29 -5.56
CA TYR A 19 -15.41 13.85 -5.50
C TYR A 19 -15.00 14.45 -6.85
N ASP A 20 -14.13 15.48 -6.79
CA ASP A 20 -13.56 16.09 -8.01
C ASP A 20 -12.49 15.15 -8.60
N ARG A 21 -12.84 14.51 -9.71
CA ARG A 21 -11.96 13.58 -10.41
C ARG A 21 -10.80 14.25 -11.15
N GLU A 22 -10.85 15.58 -11.34
CA GLU A 22 -9.78 16.35 -11.95
C GLU A 22 -8.72 16.78 -10.91
N ASP A 23 -9.06 16.71 -9.62
CA ASP A 23 -8.06 16.89 -8.55
C ASP A 23 -6.97 15.82 -8.65
N GLU A 24 -5.71 16.24 -8.72
CA GLU A 24 -4.57 15.35 -8.94
C GLU A 24 -4.42 14.26 -7.87
N LYS A 25 -4.73 14.58 -6.60
CA LYS A 25 -4.63 13.62 -5.50
C LYS A 25 -5.79 12.62 -5.52
N ILE A 26 -7.00 13.07 -5.85
CA ILE A 26 -8.17 12.19 -6.06
C ILE A 26 -7.89 11.26 -7.23
N LYS A 27 -7.43 11.80 -8.37
CA LYS A 27 -7.08 11.02 -9.56
C LYS A 27 -6.00 9.98 -9.28
N LEU A 28 -4.94 10.37 -8.56
CA LEU A 28 -3.88 9.45 -8.11
C LEU A 28 -4.48 8.31 -7.30
N LYS A 29 -5.38 8.60 -6.34
CA LYS A 29 -6.00 7.59 -5.49
C LYS A 29 -6.96 6.67 -6.26
N ILE A 30 -7.70 7.17 -7.23
CA ILE A 30 -8.52 6.32 -8.11
C ILE A 30 -7.63 5.32 -8.87
N ILE A 31 -6.56 5.81 -9.51
CA ILE A 31 -5.62 4.98 -10.28
C ILE A 31 -4.94 3.95 -9.35
N HIS A 32 -4.53 4.37 -8.17
CA HIS A 32 -3.93 3.51 -7.16
C HIS A 32 -4.91 2.42 -6.70
N THR A 33 -6.14 2.75 -6.33
CA THR A 33 -7.14 1.77 -5.89
C THR A 33 -7.33 0.65 -6.93
N TYR A 34 -7.50 1.00 -8.22
CA TYR A 34 -7.59 0.00 -9.28
C TYR A 34 -6.27 -0.76 -9.51
N GLY A 35 -5.14 -0.11 -9.27
CA GLY A 35 -3.83 -0.76 -9.27
C GLY A 35 -3.70 -1.81 -8.18
N VAL A 36 -4.20 -1.51 -6.97
CA VAL A 36 -4.23 -2.46 -5.82
C VAL A 36 -5.15 -3.63 -6.12
N VAL A 37 -6.34 -3.41 -6.71
CA VAL A 37 -7.21 -4.50 -7.18
C VAL A 37 -6.48 -5.40 -8.18
N LYS A 38 -5.77 -4.81 -9.15
CA LYS A 38 -4.97 -5.58 -10.12
C LYS A 38 -3.86 -6.38 -9.44
N SER A 39 -3.20 -5.80 -8.45
CA SER A 39 -2.14 -6.47 -7.68
C SER A 39 -2.70 -7.63 -6.86
N ALA A 40 -3.82 -7.45 -6.15
CA ALA A 40 -4.51 -8.51 -5.41
C ALA A 40 -4.92 -9.66 -6.33
N ARG A 41 -5.44 -9.33 -7.52
CA ARG A 41 -5.79 -10.33 -8.54
C ARG A 41 -4.57 -11.11 -9.02
N GLU A 42 -3.46 -10.43 -9.32
CA GLU A 42 -2.23 -11.07 -9.80
C GLU A 42 -1.61 -11.99 -8.73
N ILE A 43 -1.54 -11.52 -7.49
CA ILE A 43 -1.03 -12.32 -6.35
C ILE A 43 -1.91 -13.54 -6.16
N GLY A 44 -3.24 -13.36 -6.05
CA GLY A 44 -4.19 -14.45 -5.82
C GLY A 44 -4.19 -15.52 -6.93
N HIS A 45 -4.07 -15.11 -8.20
CA HIS A 45 -3.94 -16.07 -9.33
C HIS A 45 -2.64 -16.89 -9.22
N ARG A 46 -1.53 -16.28 -8.83
CA ARG A 46 -0.26 -17.01 -8.64
C ARG A 46 -0.32 -17.98 -7.46
N MET A 47 -1.06 -17.63 -6.41
CA MET A 47 -1.32 -18.48 -5.25
C MET A 47 -2.39 -19.57 -5.52
N HIS A 48 -3.04 -19.56 -6.68
CA HIS A 48 -4.16 -20.44 -7.02
C HIS A 48 -5.30 -20.39 -6.00
N LEU A 49 -5.65 -19.16 -5.56
CA LEU A 49 -6.77 -18.98 -4.65
C LEU A 49 -8.06 -19.54 -5.24
N ASN A 50 -8.91 -20.09 -4.37
CA ASN A 50 -10.28 -20.40 -4.76
C ASN A 50 -11.05 -19.14 -5.16
N GLU A 51 -12.17 -19.30 -5.88
CA GLU A 51 -12.93 -18.17 -6.42
C GLU A 51 -13.42 -17.21 -5.32
N GLU A 52 -13.79 -17.72 -4.16
CA GLU A 52 -14.31 -16.94 -3.05
C GLU A 52 -13.23 -16.03 -2.44
N ASP A 53 -12.06 -16.59 -2.09
CA ASP A 53 -10.95 -15.81 -1.53
C ASP A 53 -10.37 -14.83 -2.56
N GLN A 54 -10.39 -15.20 -3.86
CA GLN A 54 -10.00 -14.28 -4.92
C GLN A 54 -10.94 -13.07 -5.00
N GLN A 55 -12.24 -13.30 -4.95
CA GLN A 55 -13.25 -12.24 -4.98
C GLN A 55 -13.20 -11.36 -3.71
N LEU A 56 -12.97 -11.95 -2.53
CA LEU A 56 -12.76 -11.22 -1.28
C LEU A 56 -11.52 -10.34 -1.34
N ALA A 57 -10.40 -10.86 -1.82
CA ALA A 57 -9.17 -10.08 -1.96
C ALA A 57 -9.36 -8.87 -2.89
N GLU A 58 -10.06 -9.04 -4.02
CA GLU A 58 -10.36 -7.96 -4.96
C GLU A 58 -11.33 -6.92 -4.36
N LEU A 59 -12.34 -7.35 -3.61
CA LEU A 59 -13.27 -6.45 -2.92
C LEU A 59 -12.58 -5.64 -1.82
N ILE A 60 -11.79 -6.30 -0.98
CA ILE A 60 -11.01 -5.62 0.07
C ILE A 60 -10.05 -4.60 -0.57
N ALA A 61 -9.39 -4.96 -1.67
CA ALA A 61 -8.53 -4.07 -2.42
C ALA A 61 -9.27 -2.85 -2.98
N LEU A 62 -10.51 -3.02 -3.45
CA LEU A 62 -11.35 -1.92 -3.92
C LEU A 62 -11.74 -0.96 -2.81
N LEU A 63 -11.92 -1.46 -1.58
CA LEU A 63 -12.49 -0.72 -0.46
C LEU A 63 -11.44 -0.22 0.55
N HIS A 64 -10.19 -0.71 0.51
CA HIS A 64 -9.20 -0.47 1.57
C HIS A 64 -8.95 1.01 1.88
N ASP A 65 -8.94 1.84 0.86
CA ASP A 65 -8.67 3.28 0.94
C ASP A 65 -9.93 4.16 0.74
N ILE A 66 -11.15 3.59 0.91
CA ILE A 66 -12.40 4.34 0.68
C ILE A 66 -12.49 5.62 1.55
N GLY A 67 -11.99 5.56 2.78
CA GLY A 67 -11.92 6.72 3.69
C GLY A 67 -10.93 7.79 3.24
N ARG A 68 -9.96 7.46 2.40
CA ARG A 68 -8.92 8.37 1.91
C ARG A 68 -9.51 9.49 1.04
N PHE A 69 -10.55 9.22 0.29
CA PHE A 69 -11.24 10.22 -0.54
C PHE A 69 -11.83 11.33 0.33
N GLN A 70 -12.43 10.99 1.48
CA GLN A 70 -12.93 11.97 2.43
C GLN A 70 -11.80 12.77 3.09
N GLN A 71 -10.70 12.10 3.45
CA GLN A 71 -9.52 12.78 4.00
C GLN A 71 -8.99 13.84 3.01
N LEU A 72 -8.86 13.48 1.74
CA LEU A 72 -8.40 14.41 0.70
C LEU A 72 -9.36 15.59 0.53
N ARG A 73 -10.66 15.33 0.51
CA ARG A 73 -11.69 16.38 0.40
C ARG A 73 -11.64 17.38 1.56
N LEU A 74 -11.39 16.90 2.79
CA LEU A 74 -11.40 17.75 3.99
C LEU A 74 -10.07 18.46 4.25
N TYR A 75 -8.96 17.78 4.01
CA TYR A 75 -7.64 18.23 4.46
C TYR A 75 -6.64 18.43 3.32
N ASN A 76 -6.98 18.03 2.13
CA ASN A 76 -6.06 18.04 0.97
C ASN A 76 -4.69 17.39 1.29
N SER A 77 -4.67 16.35 2.16
CA SER A 77 -3.46 15.75 2.72
C SER A 77 -3.58 14.23 2.84
N PHE A 78 -2.44 13.56 2.66
CA PHE A 78 -2.28 12.13 2.95
C PHE A 78 -1.74 11.86 4.36
N SER A 79 -1.41 12.90 5.14
CA SER A 79 -0.82 12.74 6.47
C SER A 79 -1.77 12.02 7.43
N PRO A 80 -1.28 10.98 8.14
CA PRO A 80 -2.08 10.30 9.16
C PRO A 80 -2.48 11.22 10.32
N ASP A 81 -1.75 12.34 10.52
CA ASP A 81 -2.06 13.32 11.56
C ASP A 81 -3.38 14.07 11.30
N THR A 82 -3.87 14.08 10.05
CA THR A 82 -5.12 14.76 9.71
C THR A 82 -6.34 13.88 9.89
N MET A 83 -6.22 12.59 9.58
CA MET A 83 -7.30 11.61 9.71
C MET A 83 -6.72 10.18 9.62
N ASP A 84 -7.19 9.30 10.49
CA ASP A 84 -7.05 7.86 10.29
C ASP A 84 -8.06 7.40 9.21
N HIS A 85 -7.57 7.32 7.97
CA HIS A 85 -8.40 6.96 6.82
C HIS A 85 -8.89 5.52 6.86
N ALA A 86 -8.14 4.60 7.49
CA ALA A 86 -8.52 3.20 7.61
C ALA A 86 -9.69 3.04 8.59
N ALA A 87 -9.58 3.65 9.78
CA ALA A 87 -10.67 3.69 10.76
C ALA A 87 -11.91 4.39 10.20
N PHE A 88 -11.74 5.53 9.51
CA PHE A 88 -12.86 6.23 8.88
C PHE A 88 -13.49 5.40 7.75
N GLY A 89 -12.70 4.69 6.95
CA GLY A 89 -13.21 3.79 5.91
C GLY A 89 -14.07 2.66 6.49
N VAL A 90 -13.64 2.08 7.61
CA VAL A 90 -14.44 1.08 8.35
C VAL A 90 -15.73 1.69 8.87
N GLN A 91 -15.67 2.87 9.47
CA GLN A 91 -16.86 3.58 9.94
C GLN A 91 -17.86 3.82 8.79
N LEU A 92 -17.41 4.33 7.66
CA LEU A 92 -18.22 4.57 6.48
C LEU A 92 -18.91 3.29 5.97
N LEU A 93 -18.16 2.18 5.95
CA LEU A 93 -18.63 0.90 5.39
C LEU A 93 -19.61 0.18 6.33
N PHE A 94 -19.40 0.22 7.66
CA PHE A 94 -20.03 -0.72 8.58
C PHE A 94 -20.89 -0.08 9.66
N GLU A 95 -20.85 1.26 9.83
CA GLU A 95 -21.61 1.95 10.88
C GLU A 95 -22.83 2.69 10.34
N GLY A 96 -23.76 3.06 11.27
CA GLY A 96 -24.99 3.76 10.96
C GLY A 96 -26.18 2.85 10.65
N GLU A 97 -27.33 3.46 10.39
CA GLU A 97 -28.60 2.73 10.13
C GLU A 97 -28.57 1.98 8.78
N ASN A 98 -27.84 2.50 7.79
CA ASN A 98 -27.70 1.92 6.45
C ASN A 98 -26.21 1.81 6.08
N PRO A 99 -25.48 0.80 6.61
CA PRO A 99 -24.06 0.61 6.34
C PRO A 99 -23.77 0.51 4.84
N MET A 100 -22.78 1.25 4.38
CA MET A 100 -22.48 1.35 2.95
C MET A 100 -22.09 0.01 2.33
N ILE A 101 -21.54 -0.92 3.12
CA ILE A 101 -21.17 -2.27 2.66
C ILE A 101 -22.36 -3.03 2.04
N ASN A 102 -23.60 -2.76 2.51
CA ASN A 102 -24.84 -3.36 1.95
C ASN A 102 -25.05 -3.04 0.47
N ARG A 103 -24.44 -1.96 -0.03
CA ARG A 103 -24.50 -1.61 -1.45
C ARG A 103 -23.51 -2.41 -2.29
N PHE A 104 -22.43 -2.91 -1.69
CA PHE A 104 -21.36 -3.66 -2.37
C PHE A 104 -21.61 -5.16 -2.41
N ILE A 105 -22.11 -5.72 -1.29
CA ILE A 105 -22.38 -7.15 -1.13
C ILE A 105 -23.64 -7.39 -0.31
N GLU A 106 -24.36 -8.47 -0.63
CA GLU A 106 -25.57 -8.88 0.10
C GLU A 106 -25.23 -9.78 1.31
N ASP A 107 -24.21 -10.64 1.15
CA ASP A 107 -23.81 -11.59 2.20
C ASP A 107 -22.93 -10.91 3.24
N ARG A 108 -23.42 -10.86 4.46
CA ARG A 108 -22.79 -10.18 5.60
C ARG A 108 -21.87 -11.11 6.41
N SER A 109 -21.74 -12.38 6.02
CA SER A 109 -20.89 -13.35 6.73
C SER A 109 -19.40 -13.00 6.74
N TYR A 110 -18.97 -12.13 5.81
CA TYR A 110 -17.57 -11.67 5.69
C TYR A 110 -17.30 -10.30 6.32
N ASP A 111 -18.28 -9.68 6.93
CA ASP A 111 -18.15 -8.32 7.47
C ASP A 111 -16.95 -8.16 8.39
N GLU A 112 -16.77 -9.06 9.35
CA GLU A 112 -15.67 -8.97 10.29
C GLU A 112 -14.31 -9.13 9.61
N LEU A 113 -14.20 -10.07 8.67
CA LEU A 113 -12.99 -10.28 7.89
C LEU A 113 -12.64 -9.01 7.08
N ILE A 114 -13.60 -8.46 6.35
CA ILE A 114 -13.41 -7.25 5.53
C ILE A 114 -13.07 -6.05 6.42
N ARG A 115 -13.79 -5.89 7.53
CA ARG A 115 -13.57 -4.82 8.52
C ARG A 115 -12.14 -4.84 9.05
N VAL A 116 -11.67 -6.00 9.53
CA VAL A 116 -10.34 -6.16 10.12
C VAL A 116 -9.26 -5.94 9.05
N ALA A 117 -9.42 -6.52 7.85
CA ALA A 117 -8.45 -6.34 6.78
C ALA A 117 -8.29 -4.87 6.38
N ILE A 118 -9.41 -4.12 6.25
CA ILE A 118 -9.39 -2.69 5.94
C ILE A 118 -8.83 -1.88 7.12
N ALA A 119 -9.28 -2.13 8.36
CA ALA A 119 -8.81 -1.39 9.54
C ALA A 119 -7.29 -1.50 9.73
N ARG A 120 -6.71 -2.67 9.42
CA ARG A 120 -5.33 -3.00 9.73
C ARG A 120 -4.36 -2.89 8.54
N HIS A 121 -4.86 -2.48 7.35
CA HIS A 121 -4.00 -2.46 6.16
C HIS A 121 -2.81 -1.50 6.27
N SER A 122 -2.98 -0.38 6.97
CA SER A 122 -1.96 0.66 7.16
C SER A 122 -1.17 0.55 8.47
N ASP A 123 -1.45 -0.44 9.31
CA ASP A 123 -0.71 -0.66 10.57
C ASP A 123 0.78 -0.91 10.30
N PHE A 124 1.63 -0.46 11.22
CA PHE A 124 3.07 -0.73 11.13
C PHE A 124 3.36 -2.24 11.20
N ARG A 125 2.64 -2.99 12.06
CA ARG A 125 2.70 -4.46 12.16
C ARG A 125 1.29 -5.03 12.31
N LEU A 126 1.09 -6.24 11.74
CA LEU A 126 -0.14 -7.00 11.98
C LEU A 126 0.01 -7.85 13.24
N GLU A 127 -0.68 -7.47 14.30
CA GLU A 127 -0.67 -8.18 15.56
C GLU A 127 -2.10 -8.43 16.06
N GLY A 128 -2.32 -9.51 16.82
CA GLY A 128 -3.58 -9.79 17.51
C GLY A 128 -4.73 -10.32 16.65
N ILE A 129 -4.50 -10.62 15.37
CA ILE A 129 -5.52 -11.26 14.51
C ILE A 129 -5.43 -12.78 14.71
N GLN A 130 -6.46 -13.39 15.32
CA GLN A 130 -6.49 -14.80 15.67
C GLN A 130 -7.04 -15.70 14.54
N ASP A 131 -8.03 -15.20 13.79
CA ASP A 131 -8.61 -15.93 12.68
C ASP A 131 -7.65 -15.97 11.49
N GLU A 132 -7.29 -17.18 11.07
CA GLU A 132 -6.29 -17.41 10.02
C GLU A 132 -6.71 -16.84 8.66
N ARG A 133 -8.00 -16.92 8.33
CA ARG A 133 -8.52 -16.38 7.06
C ARG A 133 -8.52 -14.86 7.06
N THR A 134 -8.89 -14.25 8.16
CA THR A 134 -8.82 -12.79 8.35
C THR A 134 -7.37 -12.31 8.28
N LEU A 135 -6.44 -13.00 8.94
CA LEU A 135 -5.00 -12.68 8.87
C LEU A 135 -4.46 -12.81 7.45
N PHE A 136 -4.88 -13.84 6.72
CA PHE A 136 -4.52 -14.04 5.32
C PHE A 136 -4.95 -12.84 4.46
N HIS A 137 -6.21 -12.41 4.55
CA HIS A 137 -6.71 -11.28 3.78
C HIS A 137 -6.13 -9.93 4.24
N ALA A 138 -5.83 -9.76 5.53
CA ALA A 138 -5.10 -8.59 6.03
C ALA A 138 -3.67 -8.52 5.47
N LYS A 139 -2.97 -9.64 5.33
CA LYS A 139 -1.68 -9.74 4.64
C LYS A 139 -1.80 -9.48 3.14
N MET A 140 -2.84 -10.03 2.51
CA MET A 140 -3.08 -9.89 1.07
C MET A 140 -3.26 -8.43 0.66
N ILE A 141 -4.09 -7.68 1.37
CA ILE A 141 -4.28 -6.26 1.05
C ILE A 141 -3.00 -5.46 1.25
N ARG A 142 -2.21 -5.71 2.30
CA ARG A 142 -0.93 -5.03 2.53
C ARG A 142 0.07 -5.29 1.42
N ASP A 143 0.18 -6.53 0.96
CA ASP A 143 1.05 -6.88 -0.15
C ASP A 143 0.60 -6.24 -1.46
N ALA A 144 -0.70 -6.30 -1.76
CA ALA A 144 -1.29 -5.70 -2.96
C ALA A 144 -1.10 -4.17 -3.00
N ASP A 145 -1.32 -3.49 -1.87
CA ASP A 145 -1.10 -2.05 -1.72
C ASP A 145 0.38 -1.67 -1.92
N LYS A 146 1.31 -2.37 -1.24
CA LYS A 146 2.74 -2.15 -1.43
C LYS A 146 3.20 -2.42 -2.86
N LEU A 147 2.62 -3.43 -3.51
CA LEU A 147 2.97 -3.77 -4.90
C LEU A 147 2.54 -2.67 -5.88
N ASP A 148 1.32 -2.10 -5.75
CA ASP A 148 0.94 -0.96 -6.58
C ASP A 148 1.72 0.31 -6.20
N ASN A 149 2.06 0.48 -4.93
CA ASN A 149 2.94 1.55 -4.48
C ASN A 149 4.32 1.51 -5.18
N CYS A 150 4.85 0.32 -5.57
CA CYS A 150 6.04 0.25 -6.42
C CYS A 150 5.84 0.97 -7.76
N ARG A 151 4.68 0.75 -8.41
CA ARG A 151 4.33 1.44 -9.66
C ARG A 151 4.23 2.96 -9.43
N VAL A 152 3.50 3.38 -8.38
CA VAL A 152 3.37 4.80 -7.99
C VAL A 152 4.76 5.43 -7.82
N LYS A 153 5.68 4.77 -7.07
CA LYS A 153 7.05 5.26 -6.86
C LYS A 153 7.85 5.41 -8.15
N LEU A 154 7.46 4.78 -9.23
CA LEU A 154 8.18 4.83 -10.51
C LEU A 154 7.55 5.80 -11.52
N VAL A 155 6.25 6.08 -11.45
CA VAL A 155 5.55 6.87 -12.46
C VAL A 155 5.12 8.24 -11.99
N ASP A 156 4.77 8.39 -10.70
CA ASP A 156 4.25 9.65 -10.18
C ASP A 156 5.36 10.65 -9.83
N SER A 157 5.00 11.93 -9.68
CA SER A 157 5.93 12.99 -9.33
C SER A 157 6.61 12.74 -7.98
N VAL A 158 7.94 12.82 -7.92
CA VAL A 158 8.70 12.72 -6.67
C VAL A 158 8.27 13.84 -5.72
N GLU A 159 8.07 15.05 -6.24
CA GLU A 159 7.63 16.20 -5.46
C GLU A 159 6.24 15.98 -4.85
N ALA A 160 5.29 15.40 -5.60
CA ALA A 160 3.98 15.06 -5.06
C ALA A 160 4.04 14.01 -3.93
N MET A 161 5.06 13.12 -3.96
CA MET A 161 5.22 12.04 -2.97
C MET A 161 5.94 12.47 -1.69
N ILE A 162 6.97 13.32 -1.80
CA ILE A 162 7.84 13.66 -0.65
C ILE A 162 7.98 15.18 -0.40
N GLY A 163 7.30 16.01 -1.17
CA GLY A 163 7.23 17.46 -0.95
C GLY A 163 8.45 18.24 -1.39
N VAL A 164 9.41 17.62 -2.11
CA VAL A 164 10.59 18.27 -2.66
C VAL A 164 10.80 17.88 -4.12
N PRO A 165 11.26 18.82 -4.99
CA PRO A 165 11.59 18.51 -6.39
C PRO A 165 12.59 17.37 -6.50
N LYS A 166 12.47 16.58 -7.57
CA LYS A 166 13.26 15.36 -7.77
C LYS A 166 14.78 15.61 -7.68
N GLU A 167 15.25 16.72 -8.20
CA GLU A 167 16.68 17.12 -8.20
C GLU A 167 17.25 17.34 -6.81
N TYR A 168 16.41 17.68 -5.82
CA TYR A 168 16.80 17.89 -4.42
C TYR A 168 16.50 16.69 -3.52
N ALA A 169 15.68 15.76 -3.99
CA ALA A 169 15.21 14.61 -3.19
C ALA A 169 16.35 13.70 -2.69
N GLY A 170 17.48 13.67 -3.41
CA GLY A 170 18.66 12.86 -3.09
C GLY A 170 19.84 13.63 -2.43
N GLU A 171 19.64 14.88 -2.00
CA GLU A 171 20.74 15.72 -1.45
C GLU A 171 21.08 15.42 0.02
N GLY A 172 20.18 14.87 0.79
CA GLY A 172 20.34 14.65 2.22
C GLY A 172 21.17 13.42 2.58
N LYS A 173 21.47 13.31 3.90
CA LYS A 173 22.01 12.09 4.50
C LYS A 173 20.90 11.22 5.04
N ILE A 174 21.10 9.91 5.01
CA ILE A 174 20.21 8.96 5.67
C ILE A 174 20.39 9.08 7.18
N SER A 175 19.30 9.33 7.90
CA SER A 175 19.31 9.41 9.37
C SER A 175 19.74 8.08 10.01
N PRO A 176 20.48 8.11 11.13
CA PRO A 176 21.00 6.88 11.76
C PRO A 176 19.92 5.84 12.05
N LYS A 177 18.77 6.23 12.63
CA LYS A 177 17.66 5.31 12.94
C LYS A 177 17.05 4.67 11.69
N VAL A 178 16.94 5.43 10.59
CA VAL A 178 16.46 4.92 9.30
C VAL A 178 17.42 3.87 8.76
N TRP A 179 18.74 4.15 8.82
CA TRP A 179 19.75 3.20 8.39
C TRP A 179 19.79 1.93 9.24
N GLU A 180 19.66 2.06 10.57
CA GLU A 180 19.55 0.92 11.49
C GLU A 180 18.36 0.02 11.16
N SER A 181 17.19 0.59 10.83
CA SER A 181 16.03 -0.20 10.39
C SER A 181 16.33 -1.00 9.11
N CYS A 182 16.99 -0.37 8.13
CA CYS A 182 17.43 -1.06 6.92
C CYS A 182 18.38 -2.23 7.21
N LEU A 183 19.37 -2.03 8.12
CA LEU A 183 20.31 -3.08 8.51
C LEU A 183 19.62 -4.25 9.22
N ARG A 184 18.57 -3.98 10.00
CA ARG A 184 17.74 -5.02 10.62
C ARG A 184 16.75 -5.67 9.66
N LYS A 185 16.65 -5.19 8.40
CA LYS A 185 15.67 -5.64 7.39
C LYS A 185 14.23 -5.44 7.87
N GLU A 186 13.97 -4.26 8.39
CA GLU A 186 12.66 -3.83 8.89
C GLU A 186 12.16 -2.60 8.14
N ALA A 187 10.84 -2.41 8.13
CA ALA A 187 10.23 -1.16 7.69
C ALA A 187 10.67 0.00 8.58
N VAL A 188 10.76 1.21 8.00
CA VAL A 188 11.14 2.43 8.72
C VAL A 188 9.91 3.04 9.38
N SER A 189 10.01 3.35 10.67
CA SER A 189 8.97 4.05 11.41
C SER A 189 8.80 5.49 10.91
N SER A 190 7.56 5.96 10.77
CA SER A 190 7.26 7.30 10.25
C SER A 190 7.93 8.44 11.03
N PRO A 191 7.96 8.43 12.38
CA PRO A 191 8.63 9.47 13.17
C PRO A 191 10.16 9.54 12.97
N ASP A 192 10.78 8.48 12.45
CA ASP A 192 12.25 8.45 12.26
C ASP A 192 12.68 9.12 10.95
N ARG A 193 11.74 9.45 10.06
CA ARG A 193 11.98 10.10 8.77
C ARG A 193 12.12 11.61 8.96
N ILE A 194 13.33 12.14 8.82
CA ILE A 194 13.67 13.56 9.04
C ILE A 194 13.98 14.25 7.71
N THR A 195 14.66 13.55 6.80
CA THR A 195 15.14 14.10 5.53
C THR A 195 14.31 13.57 4.35
N SER A 196 14.36 14.25 3.19
CA SER A 196 13.76 13.76 1.95
C SER A 196 14.29 12.38 1.55
N VAL A 197 15.58 12.12 1.80
CA VAL A 197 16.20 10.82 1.56
C VAL A 197 15.62 9.75 2.48
N ASP A 198 15.34 10.07 3.76
CA ASP A 198 14.71 9.13 4.70
C ASP A 198 13.34 8.66 4.21
N TYR A 199 12.53 9.57 3.66
CA TYR A 199 11.25 9.21 3.04
C TYR A 199 11.47 8.25 1.87
N TRP A 200 12.46 8.52 1.02
CA TRP A 200 12.75 7.66 -0.12
C TRP A 200 13.26 6.28 0.29
N VAL A 201 14.17 6.23 1.26
CA VAL A 201 14.66 4.97 1.87
C VAL A 201 13.50 4.19 2.48
N SER A 202 12.58 4.86 3.20
CA SER A 202 11.43 4.19 3.81
C SER A 202 10.52 3.55 2.76
N TYR A 203 10.42 4.14 1.56
CA TYR A 203 9.67 3.54 0.44
C TYR A 203 10.29 2.25 -0.10
N ALA A 204 11.61 2.09 0.01
CA ALA A 204 12.25 0.81 -0.30
C ALA A 204 12.14 -0.16 0.89
N ALA A 205 12.47 0.28 2.10
CA ALA A 205 12.49 -0.58 3.29
C ALA A 205 11.12 -1.18 3.65
N GLN A 206 10.00 -0.55 3.27
CA GLN A 206 8.66 -1.11 3.50
C GLN A 206 8.45 -2.50 2.88
N TYR A 207 9.26 -2.88 1.87
CA TYR A 207 9.13 -4.19 1.22
C TYR A 207 9.66 -5.33 2.07
N TYR A 208 10.45 -5.06 3.13
CA TYR A 208 10.77 -6.10 4.12
C TYR A 208 9.54 -6.64 4.87
N ASP A 209 8.42 -5.91 4.84
CA ASP A 209 7.11 -6.32 5.38
C ASP A 209 6.17 -6.96 4.34
N LEU A 210 6.70 -7.52 3.25
CA LEU A 210 5.92 -8.34 2.33
C LEU A 210 5.77 -9.76 2.86
N ASN A 211 4.57 -10.32 2.66
CA ASN A 211 4.13 -11.56 3.31
C ASN A 211 4.19 -12.79 2.40
N PHE A 212 3.98 -12.63 1.08
CA PHE A 212 3.81 -13.75 0.17
C PHE A 212 4.97 -13.90 -0.81
N LYS A 213 5.36 -15.15 -1.07
CA LYS A 213 6.41 -15.50 -2.04
C LYS A 213 6.05 -14.99 -3.44
N GLU A 214 4.79 -15.05 -3.81
CA GLU A 214 4.27 -14.60 -5.10
C GLU A 214 4.43 -13.09 -5.29
N THR A 215 4.26 -12.30 -4.23
CA THR A 215 4.53 -10.85 -4.27
C THR A 215 6.01 -10.58 -4.56
N TRP A 216 6.92 -11.32 -3.91
CA TRP A 216 8.35 -11.23 -4.16
C TRP A 216 8.74 -11.67 -5.57
N GLN A 217 8.06 -12.67 -6.15
CA GLN A 217 8.25 -13.05 -7.56
C GLN A 217 7.93 -11.89 -8.49
N ILE A 218 6.78 -11.22 -8.27
CA ILE A 218 6.38 -10.05 -9.06
C ILE A 218 7.40 -8.89 -8.88
N MET A 219 7.87 -8.66 -7.66
CA MET A 219 8.90 -7.66 -7.36
C MET A 219 10.18 -7.91 -8.17
N LYS A 220 10.62 -9.19 -8.23
CA LYS A 220 11.80 -9.62 -8.99
C LYS A 220 11.60 -9.43 -10.49
N GLU A 221 10.52 -9.97 -11.06
CA GLU A 221 10.20 -9.89 -12.49
C GLU A 221 10.16 -8.45 -13.00
N LYS A 222 9.62 -7.53 -12.19
CA LYS A 222 9.51 -6.11 -12.53
C LYS A 222 10.74 -5.29 -12.14
N ASN A 223 11.72 -5.92 -11.50
CA ASN A 223 12.95 -5.28 -11.00
C ASN A 223 12.65 -4.01 -10.17
N TYR A 224 11.62 -4.06 -9.33
CA TYR A 224 11.13 -2.88 -8.62
C TYR A 224 12.15 -2.29 -7.66
N ILE A 225 12.87 -3.12 -6.88
CA ILE A 225 13.86 -2.67 -5.89
C ILE A 225 14.90 -1.77 -6.55
N SER A 226 15.61 -2.30 -7.55
CA SER A 226 16.68 -1.55 -8.23
C SER A 226 16.15 -0.30 -8.93
N ARG A 227 14.99 -0.40 -9.58
CA ARG A 227 14.39 0.74 -10.29
C ARG A 227 13.98 1.87 -9.34
N ILE A 228 13.45 1.56 -8.17
CA ILE A 228 13.05 2.56 -7.16
C ILE A 228 14.29 3.20 -6.55
N ILE A 229 15.28 2.41 -6.15
CA ILE A 229 16.52 2.92 -5.56
C ILE A 229 17.25 3.84 -6.56
N LYS A 230 17.36 3.44 -7.82
CA LYS A 230 18.07 4.19 -8.88
C LYS A 230 17.24 5.35 -9.47
N ARG A 231 16.02 5.58 -9.00
CA ARG A 231 15.19 6.68 -9.52
C ARG A 231 15.73 8.06 -9.15
N LEU A 232 16.40 8.17 -7.98
CA LEU A 232 17.02 9.40 -7.51
C LEU A 232 18.53 9.37 -7.72
N GLU A 233 19.12 10.54 -7.90
CA GLU A 233 20.56 10.77 -7.85
C GLU A 233 20.92 11.19 -6.41
N TYR A 234 21.82 10.41 -5.76
CA TYR A 234 22.28 10.70 -4.40
C TYR A 234 23.58 11.50 -4.44
N LYS A 235 23.55 12.76 -4.00
CA LYS A 235 24.70 13.65 -4.08
C LYS A 235 25.72 13.41 -2.96
N ASP A 236 25.25 13.10 -1.75
CA ASP A 236 26.13 12.73 -0.64
C ASP A 236 26.77 11.34 -0.87
N LYS A 237 28.08 11.25 -0.66
CA LYS A 237 28.85 10.02 -0.92
C LYS A 237 28.43 8.87 -0.01
N ASP A 238 28.29 9.13 1.30
CA ASP A 238 27.88 8.11 2.28
C ASP A 238 26.47 7.59 1.99
N THR A 239 25.55 8.50 1.63
CA THR A 239 24.20 8.14 1.21
C THR A 239 24.20 7.26 -0.03
N ARG A 240 25.02 7.59 -1.03
CA ARG A 240 25.13 6.79 -2.26
C ARG A 240 25.61 5.37 -1.96
N GLU A 241 26.69 5.25 -1.18
CA GLU A 241 27.24 3.95 -0.77
C GLU A 241 26.19 3.13 0.02
N LYS A 242 25.46 3.76 0.94
CA LYS A 242 24.37 3.12 1.69
C LYS A 242 23.21 2.65 0.77
N MET A 243 22.83 3.43 -0.24
CA MET A 243 21.79 3.03 -1.18
C MET A 243 22.20 1.85 -2.07
N GLU A 244 23.48 1.78 -2.45
CA GLU A 244 24.04 0.60 -3.15
C GLU A 244 24.03 -0.64 -2.25
N ILE A 245 24.41 -0.50 -0.99
CA ILE A 245 24.35 -1.57 0.01
C ILE A 245 22.89 -2.03 0.21
N LEU A 246 21.95 -1.09 0.34
CA LEU A 246 20.53 -1.40 0.52
C LEU A 246 19.99 -2.17 -0.70
N GLU A 247 20.32 -1.76 -1.93
CA GLU A 247 19.94 -2.47 -3.16
C GLU A 247 20.43 -3.93 -3.12
N GLN A 248 21.71 -4.13 -2.79
CA GLN A 248 22.31 -5.46 -2.72
C GLN A 248 21.66 -6.32 -1.62
N GLN A 249 21.46 -5.76 -0.44
CA GLN A 249 20.85 -6.46 0.69
C GLN A 249 19.40 -6.87 0.41
N MET A 250 18.61 -5.98 -0.20
CA MET A 250 17.22 -6.26 -0.54
C MET A 250 17.10 -7.32 -1.63
N ASN A 251 17.94 -7.25 -2.66
CA ASN A 251 17.97 -8.28 -3.71
C ASN A 251 18.40 -9.64 -3.14
N ALA A 252 19.42 -9.68 -2.29
CA ALA A 252 19.86 -10.91 -1.62
C ALA A 252 18.76 -11.48 -0.67
N TYR A 253 18.04 -10.60 0.02
CA TYR A 253 16.89 -10.99 0.86
C TYR A 253 15.77 -11.60 0.03
N MET A 254 15.42 -10.97 -1.09
CA MET A 254 14.42 -11.48 -2.04
C MET A 254 14.81 -12.85 -2.59
N GLU A 255 16.05 -13.03 -3.05
CA GLU A 255 16.52 -14.33 -3.55
C GLU A 255 16.40 -15.42 -2.49
N LYS A 256 16.73 -15.10 -1.22
CA LYS A 256 16.58 -16.06 -0.11
C LYS A 256 15.12 -16.49 0.13
N ILE A 257 14.16 -15.59 -0.07
CA ILE A 257 12.72 -15.93 0.07
C ILE A 257 12.27 -16.80 -1.10
N LEU A 258 12.83 -16.55 -2.29
CA LEU A 258 12.42 -17.23 -3.53
C LEU A 258 13.04 -18.62 -3.71
N CYS A 259 14.17 -18.92 -3.04
CA CYS A 259 14.75 -20.26 -2.96
C CYS A 259 13.93 -21.18 -2.05
#